data_41176b42ee2f62b3494e62915f41496e
#
_entry.id   41176b42ee2f62b3494e62915f41496e
#
_cell.length_a   1.000
_cell.length_b   1.000
_cell.length_c   1.000
_cell.angle_alpha   90.00
_cell.angle_beta   90.00
_cell.angle_gamma   90.00
#
_symmetry.space_group_name_H-M   'P 1'
#
loop_
_entity.id
_entity.type
_entity.pdbx_description
1 polymer ?
#
loop_
_entity_poly.entity_id
_entity_poly.type
_entity_poly.pdbx_seq_one_letter_code
_entity_poly.pdbx_strand_id
1 'polypeptide(L)'
;DYERTMTQIPDTTRMYANDQILLGITDENVDMMESADGNTVVFSDMGQLLSYNAATNGLTVIFSFYGKDNADRRTLYDNHGIKILDVDEGGNVKFAVYGYMNRGRHEGETGIQIISYDNSLNTIEEEVYIPYSKSYAVLKDEMEQLLYRNRQQHVYFFLENGVYDVDLENRSAEQLVSIRQDDSLQVSENHEIIVWQEGDDINHSNQLNVRNLNTGEQTVIRAEDGEAIRPLGFMGEDIIYGVA
;
A
#
# COMPACT_ATOMS: atom_id res chain seq x y z
N ASP A 1 8.41 -31.72 -10.66
CA ASP A 1 8.97 -30.71 -11.54
C ASP A 1 7.97 -29.68 -12.07
N TYR A 2 6.81 -29.60 -11.46
CA TYR A 2 5.79 -28.60 -11.75
C TYR A 2 6.28 -27.17 -11.48
N GLU A 3 6.94 -26.95 -10.34
CA GLU A 3 7.56 -25.68 -9.98
C GLU A 3 8.62 -25.23 -11.01
N ARG A 4 9.39 -26.17 -11.50
CA ARG A 4 10.44 -25.90 -12.48
C ARG A 4 9.88 -25.47 -13.84
N THR A 5 8.72 -25.99 -14.19
CA THR A 5 8.01 -25.60 -15.41
C THR A 5 7.44 -24.19 -15.29
N MET A 6 6.89 -23.85 -14.12
CA MET A 6 6.34 -22.51 -13.84
C MET A 6 7.41 -21.42 -13.88
N THR A 7 8.59 -21.68 -13.31
CA THR A 7 9.70 -20.71 -13.29
C THR A 7 10.35 -20.47 -14.66
N GLN A 8 10.06 -21.30 -15.64
CA GLN A 8 10.61 -21.19 -17.01
C GLN A 8 9.66 -20.49 -17.99
N ILE A 9 8.45 -20.13 -17.56
CA ILE A 9 7.48 -19.44 -18.41
C ILE A 9 7.91 -18.00 -18.56
N PRO A 10 8.21 -17.52 -19.78
CA PRO A 10 8.46 -16.09 -19.99
C PRO A 10 7.24 -15.25 -19.60
N ASP A 11 7.44 -14.01 -19.24
CA ASP A 11 6.40 -13.07 -18.79
C ASP A 11 5.20 -12.97 -19.75
N THR A 12 5.40 -13.26 -21.01
CA THR A 12 4.37 -13.25 -22.06
C THR A 12 3.86 -14.64 -22.44
N THR A 13 4.43 -15.72 -21.88
CA THR A 13 4.02 -17.09 -22.20
C THR A 13 2.96 -17.56 -21.22
N ARG A 14 1.91 -18.17 -21.74
CA ARG A 14 0.79 -18.66 -20.97
C ARG A 14 0.64 -20.16 -21.14
N MET A 15 0.35 -20.83 -20.04
CA MET A 15 -0.07 -22.23 -20.07
C MET A 15 -1.58 -22.32 -19.91
N TYR A 16 -2.21 -23.16 -20.72
CA TYR A 16 -3.62 -23.45 -20.61
C TYR A 16 -3.80 -24.84 -20.00
N ALA A 17 -4.63 -24.94 -18.98
CA ALA A 17 -5.07 -26.17 -18.39
C ALA A 17 -6.59 -26.09 -18.14
N ASN A 18 -7.40 -26.89 -18.81
CA ASN A 18 -8.86 -26.88 -18.68
C ASN A 18 -9.50 -25.50 -18.84
N ASP A 19 -9.08 -24.77 -19.87
CA ASP A 19 -9.51 -23.38 -20.15
C ASP A 19 -9.08 -22.33 -19.13
N GLN A 20 -8.24 -22.69 -18.17
CA GLN A 20 -7.63 -21.77 -17.22
C GLN A 20 -6.23 -21.36 -17.66
N ILE A 21 -5.83 -20.14 -17.30
CA ILE A 21 -4.48 -19.64 -17.56
C ILE A 21 -3.66 -19.73 -16.29
N LEU A 22 -2.46 -20.31 -16.41
CA LEU A 22 -1.46 -20.30 -15.35
C LEU A 22 -0.48 -19.16 -15.61
N LEU A 23 -0.40 -18.21 -14.69
CA LEU A 23 0.41 -17.01 -14.83
C LEU A 23 1.87 -17.18 -14.37
N GLY A 24 2.30 -18.29 -13.88
CA GLY A 24 3.69 -18.57 -13.52
C GLY A 24 4.28 -17.62 -12.46
N ILE A 25 3.46 -17.13 -11.54
CA ILE A 25 3.89 -16.28 -10.43
C ILE A 25 4.71 -17.13 -9.46
N THR A 26 5.89 -16.67 -9.09
CA THR A 26 6.84 -17.41 -8.25
C THR A 26 7.20 -16.71 -6.94
N ASP A 27 6.74 -15.46 -6.74
CA ASP A 27 6.96 -14.71 -5.52
C ASP A 27 5.93 -15.11 -4.45
N GLU A 28 6.40 -15.34 -3.22
CA GLU A 28 5.54 -15.65 -2.07
C GLU A 28 4.78 -14.42 -1.55
N ASN A 29 5.26 -13.21 -1.87
CA ASN A 29 4.70 -11.94 -1.43
C ASN A 29 3.99 -11.19 -2.57
N VAL A 30 3.21 -11.88 -3.37
CA VAL A 30 2.44 -11.27 -4.45
C VAL A 30 1.29 -10.43 -3.89
N ASP A 31 1.33 -9.12 -4.15
CA ASP A 31 0.17 -8.28 -3.97
C ASP A 31 -0.76 -8.47 -5.17
N MET A 32 -2.04 -8.75 -4.93
CA MET A 32 -3.00 -9.07 -5.98
C MET A 32 -4.36 -8.45 -5.66
N MET A 33 -4.99 -7.86 -6.67
CA MET A 33 -6.33 -7.29 -6.57
C MET A 33 -7.13 -7.58 -7.83
N GLU A 34 -8.40 -7.88 -7.64
CA GLU A 34 -9.37 -8.19 -8.69
C GLU A 34 -10.36 -7.03 -8.84
N SER A 35 -10.76 -6.71 -10.07
CA SER A 35 -11.86 -5.78 -10.33
C SER A 35 -13.19 -6.34 -9.83
N ALA A 36 -14.15 -5.48 -9.51
CA ALA A 36 -15.44 -5.87 -8.94
C ALA A 36 -16.24 -6.83 -9.85
N ASP A 37 -16.05 -6.74 -11.17
CA ASP A 37 -16.68 -7.62 -12.16
C ASP A 37 -15.92 -8.92 -12.44
N GLY A 38 -14.74 -9.12 -11.80
CA GLY A 38 -13.90 -10.30 -11.96
C GLY A 38 -13.17 -10.44 -13.30
N ASN A 39 -13.26 -9.44 -14.17
CA ASN A 39 -12.65 -9.51 -15.51
C ASN A 39 -11.18 -9.12 -15.54
N THR A 40 -10.72 -8.36 -14.58
CA THR A 40 -9.33 -7.87 -14.50
C THR A 40 -8.70 -8.29 -13.20
N VAL A 41 -7.52 -8.89 -13.26
CA VAL A 41 -6.68 -9.20 -12.10
C VAL A 41 -5.36 -8.47 -12.26
N VAL A 42 -5.01 -7.65 -11.29
CA VAL A 42 -3.74 -6.93 -11.21
C VAL A 42 -2.89 -7.56 -10.13
N PHE A 43 -1.63 -7.77 -10.40
CA PHE A 43 -0.71 -8.39 -9.44
C PHE A 43 0.71 -7.86 -9.60
N SER A 44 1.44 -7.83 -8.48
CA SER A 44 2.87 -7.50 -8.47
C SER A 44 3.69 -8.79 -8.57
N ASP A 45 4.75 -8.78 -9.35
CA ASP A 45 5.72 -9.86 -9.44
C ASP A 45 7.12 -9.30 -9.70
N MET A 46 8.06 -9.60 -8.80
CA MET A 46 9.49 -9.26 -8.94
C MET A 46 9.76 -7.82 -9.40
N GLY A 47 9.09 -6.82 -8.82
CA GLY A 47 9.28 -5.41 -9.18
C GLY A 47 8.57 -4.96 -10.46
N GLN A 48 7.59 -5.72 -10.91
CA GLN A 48 6.68 -5.39 -11.98
C GLN A 48 5.24 -5.37 -11.48
N LEU A 49 4.41 -4.57 -12.11
CA LEU A 49 2.95 -4.59 -11.95
C LEU A 49 2.33 -5.01 -13.26
N LEU A 50 1.56 -6.08 -13.20
CA LEU A 50 0.95 -6.71 -14.36
C LEU A 50 -0.59 -6.68 -14.22
N SER A 51 -1.27 -6.52 -15.34
CA SER A 51 -2.72 -6.65 -15.45
C SER A 51 -3.06 -7.78 -16.40
N TYR A 52 -3.90 -8.69 -15.94
CA TYR A 52 -4.48 -9.75 -16.74
C TYR A 52 -5.97 -9.48 -16.92
N ASN A 53 -6.41 -9.44 -18.18
CA ASN A 53 -7.83 -9.32 -18.53
C ASN A 53 -8.37 -10.67 -19.01
N ALA A 54 -9.31 -11.24 -18.26
CA ALA A 54 -9.89 -12.56 -18.53
C ALA A 54 -10.74 -12.58 -19.82
N ALA A 55 -11.44 -11.49 -20.13
CA ALA A 55 -12.31 -11.44 -21.31
C ALA A 55 -11.51 -11.42 -22.62
N THR A 56 -10.35 -10.76 -22.64
CA THR A 56 -9.49 -10.68 -23.83
C THR A 56 -8.34 -11.67 -23.80
N ASN A 57 -8.17 -12.35 -22.68
CA ASN A 57 -7.01 -13.19 -22.41
C ASN A 57 -5.68 -12.42 -22.55
N GLY A 58 -5.71 -11.13 -22.20
CA GLY A 58 -4.62 -10.17 -22.37
C GLY A 58 -3.79 -10.02 -21.09
N LEU A 59 -2.46 -10.06 -21.20
CA LEU A 59 -1.53 -9.71 -20.14
C LEU A 59 -0.78 -8.44 -20.55
N THR A 60 -0.79 -7.44 -19.67
CA THR A 60 -0.13 -6.14 -19.87
C THR A 60 0.80 -5.85 -18.71
N VAL A 61 2.02 -5.40 -18.98
CA VAL A 61 2.91 -4.84 -17.97
C VAL A 61 2.57 -3.37 -17.81
N ILE A 62 1.98 -3.01 -16.66
CA ILE A 62 1.59 -1.63 -16.33
C ILE A 62 2.81 -0.82 -15.91
N PHE A 63 3.62 -1.40 -15.04
CA PHE A 63 4.79 -0.75 -14.46
C PHE A 63 5.93 -1.76 -14.28
N SER A 64 7.18 -1.27 -14.40
CA SER A 64 8.36 -2.10 -14.15
C SER A 64 9.51 -1.23 -13.67
N PHE A 65 10.20 -1.66 -12.61
CA PHE A 65 11.47 -1.05 -12.20
C PHE A 65 12.61 -1.35 -13.17
N TYR A 66 12.46 -2.33 -14.04
CA TYR A 66 13.50 -2.72 -14.99
C TYR A 66 13.55 -1.78 -16.19
N GLY A 67 14.75 -1.28 -16.52
CA GLY A 67 15.01 -0.58 -17.76
C GLY A 67 15.10 -1.56 -18.94
N LYS A 68 15.23 -1.00 -20.16
CA LYS A 68 15.40 -1.80 -21.39
C LYS A 68 16.66 -2.66 -21.37
N ASP A 69 17.66 -2.27 -20.61
CA ASP A 69 18.99 -2.91 -20.60
C ASP A 69 19.12 -3.98 -19.49
N ASN A 70 18.12 -4.22 -18.68
CA ASN A 70 17.99 -5.33 -17.70
C ASN A 70 19.27 -5.72 -16.92
N ALA A 71 20.21 -4.83 -16.78
CA ALA A 71 21.56 -5.19 -16.37
C ALA A 71 21.67 -5.60 -14.90
N ASP A 72 20.73 -5.19 -14.03
CA ASP A 72 20.85 -5.51 -12.62
C ASP A 72 19.48 -5.63 -11.90
N ARG A 73 18.77 -6.71 -12.18
CA ARG A 73 17.49 -7.02 -11.57
C ARG A 73 17.56 -7.15 -10.04
N ARG A 74 18.68 -7.63 -9.49
CA ARG A 74 18.82 -7.91 -8.05
C ARG A 74 18.94 -6.67 -7.21
N THR A 75 19.71 -5.68 -7.64
CA THR A 75 19.93 -4.44 -6.88
C THR A 75 18.69 -3.54 -6.84
N LEU A 76 17.79 -3.69 -7.81
CA LEU A 76 16.58 -2.88 -7.90
C LEU A 76 15.44 -3.46 -7.07
N TYR A 77 15.31 -4.78 -7.02
CA TYR A 77 14.24 -5.48 -6.32
C TYR A 77 14.28 -5.25 -4.79
N ASP A 78 15.48 -5.20 -4.21
CA ASP A 78 15.65 -5.09 -2.76
C ASP A 78 15.41 -3.67 -2.20
N ASN A 79 15.17 -2.67 -3.06
CA ASN A 79 15.03 -1.27 -2.66
C ASN A 79 13.70 -0.62 -3.07
N HIS A 80 12.74 -1.40 -3.50
CA HIS A 80 11.44 -0.92 -3.98
C HIS A 80 10.30 -1.82 -3.55
N GLY A 81 9.14 -1.21 -3.33
CA GLY A 81 7.87 -1.90 -3.14
C GLY A 81 6.81 -1.36 -4.10
N ILE A 82 5.86 -2.21 -4.42
CA ILE A 82 4.64 -1.86 -5.16
C ILE A 82 3.46 -2.33 -4.33
N LYS A 83 2.45 -1.46 -4.18
CA LYS A 83 1.18 -1.80 -3.52
C LYS A 83 0.03 -1.39 -4.42
N ILE A 84 -0.87 -2.32 -4.69
CA ILE A 84 -2.09 -2.06 -5.45
C ILE A 84 -3.08 -1.38 -4.51
N LEU A 85 -3.66 -0.25 -4.95
CA LEU A 85 -4.61 0.53 -4.18
C LEU A 85 -6.04 0.36 -4.68
N ASP A 86 -6.21 0.19 -5.99
CA ASP A 86 -7.52 0.06 -6.62
C ASP A 86 -7.45 -0.54 -8.02
N VAL A 87 -8.48 -1.29 -8.39
CA VAL A 87 -8.70 -1.79 -9.76
C VAL A 87 -10.18 -1.60 -10.07
N ASP A 88 -10.49 -0.77 -11.06
CA ASP A 88 -11.86 -0.56 -11.50
C ASP A 88 -12.31 -1.56 -12.59
N GLU A 89 -13.60 -1.55 -12.92
CA GLU A 89 -14.18 -2.42 -13.95
C GLU A 89 -13.66 -2.12 -15.37
N GLY A 90 -13.15 -0.90 -15.60
CA GLY A 90 -12.49 -0.50 -16.85
C GLY A 90 -11.06 -1.04 -16.98
N GLY A 91 -10.54 -1.66 -15.93
CA GLY A 91 -9.15 -2.11 -15.83
C GLY A 91 -8.16 -0.98 -15.58
N ASN A 92 -8.65 0.21 -15.15
CA ASN A 92 -7.77 1.26 -14.65
C ASN A 92 -7.27 0.86 -13.26
N VAL A 93 -6.03 1.25 -12.96
CA VAL A 93 -5.36 0.82 -11.73
C VAL A 93 -4.79 2.02 -11.00
N LYS A 94 -4.98 2.07 -9.69
CA LYS A 94 -4.21 2.96 -8.81
C LYS A 94 -3.26 2.13 -7.96
N PHE A 95 -2.01 2.56 -7.88
CA PHE A 95 -0.99 1.84 -7.13
C PHE A 95 0.05 2.81 -6.54
N ALA A 96 0.67 2.37 -5.45
CA ALA A 96 1.80 3.04 -4.84
C ALA A 96 3.10 2.35 -5.23
N VAL A 97 4.11 3.14 -5.55
CA VAL A 97 5.50 2.71 -5.69
C VAL A 97 6.29 3.41 -4.61
N TYR A 98 7.05 2.67 -3.82
CA TYR A 98 7.81 3.25 -2.72
C TYR A 98 9.22 2.69 -2.65
N GLY A 99 10.17 3.53 -2.26
CA GLY A 99 11.59 3.21 -2.20
C GLY A 99 12.46 4.19 -2.99
N TYR A 100 13.61 3.71 -3.44
CA TYR A 100 14.55 4.51 -4.22
C TYR A 100 14.11 4.59 -5.68
N MET A 101 13.91 5.81 -6.18
CA MET A 101 13.51 6.04 -7.57
C MET A 101 14.72 5.96 -8.49
N ASN A 102 14.81 4.91 -9.30
CA ASN A 102 15.93 4.63 -10.15
C ASN A 102 15.84 5.30 -11.53
N ARG A 103 14.74 5.98 -11.80
CA ARG A 103 14.49 6.67 -13.08
C ARG A 103 13.33 7.65 -12.98
N GLY A 104 13.16 8.46 -14.02
CA GLY A 104 12.05 9.39 -14.15
C GLY A 104 12.32 10.72 -13.46
N ARG A 105 11.25 11.44 -13.13
CA ARG A 105 11.33 12.79 -12.57
C ARG A 105 12.04 12.85 -11.21
N HIS A 106 11.89 11.79 -10.42
CA HIS A 106 12.42 11.67 -9.06
C HIS A 106 13.65 10.75 -8.98
N GLU A 107 14.37 10.56 -10.10
CA GLU A 107 15.57 9.73 -10.12
C GLU A 107 16.59 10.20 -9.09
N GLY A 108 17.07 9.26 -8.26
CA GLY A 108 18.03 9.54 -7.19
C GLY A 108 17.38 9.85 -5.83
N GLU A 109 16.07 9.99 -5.77
CA GLU A 109 15.33 10.27 -4.53
C GLU A 109 14.72 8.99 -3.94
N THR A 110 14.46 8.99 -2.65
CA THR A 110 13.64 7.98 -1.98
C THR A 110 12.31 8.60 -1.61
N GLY A 111 11.22 7.87 -1.84
CA GLY A 111 9.89 8.39 -1.55
C GLY A 111 8.77 7.42 -1.90
N ILE A 112 7.56 7.94 -1.85
CA ILE A 112 6.33 7.25 -2.24
C ILE A 112 5.73 7.99 -3.41
N GLN A 113 5.40 7.27 -4.46
CA GLN A 113 4.76 7.76 -5.66
C GLN A 113 3.40 7.08 -5.81
N ILE A 114 2.32 7.84 -5.83
CA ILE A 114 0.98 7.35 -6.15
C ILE A 114 0.76 7.54 -7.64
N ILE A 115 0.41 6.48 -8.33
CA ILE A 115 0.32 6.42 -9.78
C ILE A 115 -1.05 5.90 -10.20
N SER A 116 -1.63 6.52 -11.22
CA SER A 116 -2.79 6.01 -11.95
C SER A 116 -2.37 5.41 -13.27
N TYR A 117 -2.95 4.28 -13.63
CA TYR A 117 -2.88 3.68 -14.95
C TYR A 117 -4.23 3.78 -15.65
N ASP A 118 -4.26 4.35 -16.84
CA ASP A 118 -5.41 4.36 -17.74
C ASP A 118 -5.28 3.20 -18.74
N ASN A 119 -6.16 2.21 -18.60
CA ASN A 119 -6.16 1.03 -19.45
C ASN A 119 -6.54 1.35 -20.91
N SER A 120 -7.40 2.34 -21.14
CA SER A 120 -7.87 2.70 -22.48
C SER A 120 -6.77 3.40 -23.30
N LEU A 121 -5.97 4.21 -22.65
CA LEU A 121 -4.86 4.96 -23.26
C LEU A 121 -3.51 4.21 -23.13
N ASN A 122 -3.47 3.18 -22.29
CA ASN A 122 -2.23 2.46 -21.92
C ASN A 122 -1.13 3.41 -21.44
N THR A 123 -1.50 4.31 -20.52
CA THR A 123 -0.61 5.34 -19.96
C THR A 123 -0.64 5.34 -18.45
N ILE A 124 0.46 5.77 -17.85
CA ILE A 124 0.57 6.03 -16.41
C ILE A 124 0.73 7.52 -16.15
N GLU A 125 0.13 8.00 -15.07
CA GLU A 125 0.24 9.37 -14.58
C GLU A 125 0.58 9.37 -13.09
N GLU A 126 1.57 10.17 -12.70
CA GLU A 126 1.87 10.44 -11.28
C GLU A 126 0.82 11.38 -10.71
N GLU A 127 0.13 10.95 -9.66
CA GLU A 127 -0.84 11.76 -8.94
C GLU A 127 -0.16 12.59 -7.84
N VAL A 128 0.63 11.93 -7.00
CA VAL A 128 1.31 12.54 -5.86
C VAL A 128 2.68 11.89 -5.67
N TYR A 129 3.68 12.70 -5.30
CA TYR A 129 4.98 12.25 -4.83
C TYR A 129 5.28 12.80 -3.44
N ILE A 130 5.73 11.93 -2.54
CA ILE A 130 6.08 12.27 -1.17
C ILE A 130 7.53 11.85 -0.94
N PRO A 131 8.45 12.82 -0.74
CA PRO A 131 9.84 12.52 -0.46
C PRO A 131 9.98 11.86 0.92
N TYR A 132 10.96 10.97 1.04
CA TYR A 132 11.27 10.25 2.27
C TYR A 132 12.77 10.26 2.55
N SER A 133 13.17 10.45 3.81
CA SER A 133 14.56 10.71 4.16
C SER A 133 15.31 9.52 4.75
N LYS A 134 14.59 8.47 5.19
CA LYS A 134 15.20 7.28 5.81
C LYS A 134 15.43 6.16 4.78
N SER A 135 15.95 5.03 5.23
CA SER A 135 16.21 3.88 4.36
C SER A 135 14.93 3.20 3.87
N TYR A 136 15.04 2.47 2.76
CA TYR A 136 13.93 1.66 2.23
C TYR A 136 13.39 0.64 3.25
N ALA A 137 14.26 0.01 4.04
CA ALA A 137 13.81 -0.97 5.03
C ALA A 137 12.83 -0.34 6.04
N VAL A 138 13.13 0.87 6.53
CA VAL A 138 12.24 1.61 7.44
C VAL A 138 10.95 2.02 6.72
N LEU A 139 11.06 2.52 5.49
CA LEU A 139 9.89 2.89 4.69
C LEU A 139 8.97 1.69 4.46
N LYS A 140 9.53 0.52 4.18
CA LYS A 140 8.76 -0.71 3.99
C LYS A 140 7.97 -1.07 5.23
N ASP A 141 8.62 -1.09 6.40
CA ASP A 141 7.97 -1.41 7.67
C ASP A 141 6.84 -0.41 7.99
N GLU A 142 7.09 0.88 7.74
CA GLU A 142 6.08 1.93 7.93
C GLU A 142 4.88 1.77 6.98
N MET A 143 5.12 1.43 5.71
CA MET A 143 4.05 1.17 4.73
C MET A 143 3.27 -0.13 5.04
N GLU A 144 3.91 -1.13 5.62
CA GLU A 144 3.24 -2.34 6.12
C GLU A 144 2.37 -2.06 7.35
N GLN A 145 2.76 -1.12 8.20
CA GLN A 145 1.99 -0.72 9.37
C GLN A 145 0.65 -0.08 8.99
N LEU A 146 0.64 0.83 8.02
CA LEU A 146 -0.56 1.44 7.48
C LEU A 146 -0.36 1.83 6.03
N LEU A 147 -1.13 1.23 5.16
CA LEU A 147 -1.41 1.70 3.82
C LEU A 147 -2.85 1.31 3.49
N TYR A 148 -3.74 2.30 3.43
CA TYR A 148 -5.17 2.09 3.23
C TYR A 148 -5.73 3.13 2.26
N ARG A 149 -6.58 2.72 1.33
CA ARG A 149 -7.34 3.60 0.45
C ARG A 149 -8.83 3.48 0.76
N ASN A 150 -9.47 4.60 0.99
CA ASN A 150 -10.90 4.64 1.19
C ASN A 150 -11.69 4.85 -0.13
N ARG A 151 -13.02 4.79 -0.04
CA ARG A 151 -13.92 4.96 -1.18
C ARG A 151 -13.99 6.42 -1.69
N GLN A 152 -13.57 7.39 -0.89
CA GLN A 152 -13.55 8.81 -1.22
C GLN A 152 -12.25 9.26 -1.90
N GLN A 153 -11.43 8.33 -2.37
CA GLN A 153 -10.15 8.61 -3.05
C GLN A 153 -9.06 9.16 -2.14
N HIS A 154 -9.14 8.92 -0.83
CA HIS A 154 -8.07 9.21 0.11
C HIS A 154 -7.19 7.99 0.31
N VAL A 155 -5.87 8.20 0.36
CA VAL A 155 -4.88 7.16 0.71
C VAL A 155 -4.21 7.57 2.02
N TYR A 156 -4.29 6.68 2.99
CA TYR A 156 -3.68 6.85 4.30
C TYR A 156 -2.46 5.96 4.43
N PHE A 157 -1.39 6.48 4.99
CA PHE A 157 -0.20 5.71 5.31
C PHE A 157 0.54 6.28 6.51
N PHE A 158 1.32 5.42 7.17
CA PHE A 158 2.20 5.83 8.26
C PHE A 158 3.58 6.14 7.71
N LEU A 159 4.13 7.30 8.06
CA LEU A 159 5.48 7.72 7.74
C LEU A 159 6.12 8.43 8.92
N GLU A 160 7.36 8.07 9.20
CA GLU A 160 8.22 8.68 10.22
C GLU A 160 7.56 8.68 11.61
N ASN A 161 6.72 9.62 11.89
CA ASN A 161 6.05 9.82 13.17
C ASN A 161 4.65 10.40 12.98
N GLY A 162 3.96 9.97 11.95
CA GLY A 162 2.61 10.43 11.70
C GLY A 162 1.84 9.62 10.67
N VAL A 163 0.52 9.78 10.73
CA VAL A 163 -0.38 9.30 9.70
C VAL A 163 -0.62 10.43 8.71
N TYR A 164 -0.43 10.15 7.45
CA TYR A 164 -0.65 11.07 6.34
C TYR A 164 -1.91 10.69 5.58
N ASP A 165 -2.63 11.71 5.15
CA ASP A 165 -3.79 11.64 4.27
C ASP A 165 -3.40 12.23 2.91
N VAL A 166 -3.57 11.44 1.86
CA VAL A 166 -3.39 11.88 0.47
C VAL A 166 -4.74 11.89 -0.22
N ASP A 167 -5.23 13.09 -0.52
CA ASP A 167 -6.41 13.31 -1.34
C ASP A 167 -6.02 13.20 -2.83
N LEU A 168 -6.43 12.11 -3.47
CA LEU A 168 -6.11 11.85 -4.89
C LEU A 168 -6.95 12.71 -5.84
N GLU A 169 -8.10 13.22 -5.42
CA GLU A 169 -8.93 14.10 -6.23
C GLU A 169 -8.30 15.49 -6.34
N ASN A 170 -7.85 16.05 -5.21
CA ASN A 170 -7.22 17.35 -5.16
C ASN A 170 -5.68 17.31 -5.31
N ARG A 171 -5.10 16.12 -5.41
CA ARG A 171 -3.64 15.90 -5.52
C ARG A 171 -2.85 16.57 -4.41
N SER A 172 -3.32 16.41 -3.18
CA SER A 172 -2.71 17.01 -1.99
C SER A 172 -2.41 15.96 -0.93
N ALA A 173 -1.42 16.26 -0.10
CA ALA A 173 -1.06 15.42 1.03
C ALA A 173 -0.95 16.28 2.30
N GLU A 174 -1.51 15.78 3.41
CA GLU A 174 -1.41 16.41 4.71
C GLU A 174 -1.12 15.40 5.81
N GLN A 175 -0.46 15.85 6.87
CA GLN A 175 -0.28 15.04 8.07
C GLN A 175 -1.57 15.10 8.91
N LEU A 176 -2.28 13.99 8.97
CA LEU A 176 -3.53 13.84 9.70
C LEU A 176 -3.31 13.75 11.22
N VAL A 177 -2.30 12.98 11.61
CA VAL A 177 -1.96 12.70 13.02
C VAL A 177 -0.45 12.77 13.18
N SER A 178 0.02 13.45 14.22
CA SER A 178 1.42 13.41 14.65
C SER A 178 1.58 12.41 15.78
N ILE A 179 2.44 11.41 15.58
CA ILE A 179 2.75 10.38 16.55
C ILE A 179 4.17 10.60 17.03
N ARG A 180 4.37 10.75 18.33
CA ARG A 180 5.70 11.02 18.90
C ARG A 180 6.40 9.79 19.49
N GLN A 181 5.64 8.73 19.72
CA GLN A 181 6.16 7.46 20.25
C GLN A 181 5.51 6.29 19.51
N ASP A 182 6.30 5.35 19.05
CA ASP A 182 5.89 4.26 18.17
C ASP A 182 4.73 3.41 18.74
N ASP A 183 4.73 3.20 20.07
CA ASP A 183 3.68 2.38 20.73
C ASP A 183 2.35 3.13 20.96
N SER A 184 2.26 4.39 20.61
CA SER A 184 1.05 5.19 20.87
C SER A 184 -0.01 5.09 19.77
N LEU A 185 0.31 4.47 18.63
CA LEU A 185 -0.59 4.21 17.52
C LEU A 185 -0.84 2.71 17.39
N GLN A 186 -2.12 2.35 17.21
CA GLN A 186 -2.52 1.02 16.77
C GLN A 186 -3.43 1.13 15.56
N VAL A 187 -3.36 0.13 14.68
CA VAL A 187 -4.13 0.06 13.43
C VAL A 187 -4.90 -1.26 13.42
N SER A 188 -6.18 -1.23 13.03
CA SER A 188 -6.98 -2.44 12.88
C SER A 188 -6.45 -3.34 11.77
N GLU A 189 -6.75 -4.63 11.81
CA GLU A 189 -6.25 -5.62 10.85
C GLU A 189 -6.66 -5.30 9.40
N ASN A 190 -7.86 -4.72 9.20
CA ASN A 190 -8.35 -4.27 7.89
C ASN A 190 -7.87 -2.86 7.51
N HIS A 191 -7.04 -2.22 8.33
CA HIS A 191 -6.52 -0.86 8.18
C HIS A 191 -7.58 0.26 8.13
N GLU A 192 -8.85 -0.02 8.47
CA GLU A 192 -9.92 0.98 8.42
C GLU A 192 -9.99 1.85 9.67
N ILE A 193 -9.46 1.37 10.79
CA ILE A 193 -9.54 2.10 12.07
C ILE A 193 -8.13 2.31 12.62
N ILE A 194 -7.87 3.55 13.01
CA ILE A 194 -6.68 3.91 13.76
C ILE A 194 -7.05 4.40 15.15
N VAL A 195 -6.24 4.08 16.14
CA VAL A 195 -6.35 4.60 17.51
C VAL A 195 -5.00 5.10 17.97
N TRP A 196 -4.97 6.29 18.57
CA TRP A 196 -3.72 6.87 19.07
C TRP A 196 -3.95 7.63 20.38
N GLN A 197 -2.87 7.71 21.17
CA GLN A 197 -2.84 8.57 22.35
C GLN A 197 -2.56 10.01 21.96
N GLU A 198 -3.21 10.93 22.65
CA GLU A 198 -2.89 12.36 22.58
C GLU A 198 -1.85 12.73 23.63
N GLY A 199 -0.87 13.56 23.24
CA GLY A 199 0.15 14.07 24.15
C GLY A 199 1.54 13.47 23.95
N ASP A 200 2.49 13.99 24.73
CA ASP A 200 3.92 13.69 24.61
C ASP A 200 4.37 12.54 25.51
N ASP A 201 3.52 12.08 26.43
CA ASP A 201 3.86 11.03 27.40
C ASP A 201 2.78 9.94 27.41
N ILE A 202 3.15 8.78 26.88
CA ILE A 202 2.25 7.61 26.80
C ILE A 202 1.81 7.09 28.17
N ASN A 203 2.54 7.39 29.22
CA ASN A 203 2.23 6.92 30.58
C ASN A 203 1.27 7.83 31.33
N HIS A 204 1.02 9.03 30.79
CA HIS A 204 0.17 10.04 31.45
C HIS A 204 -0.98 10.52 30.55
N SER A 205 -1.14 9.96 29.38
CA SER A 205 -2.29 10.27 28.54
C SER A 205 -3.56 9.65 29.11
N ASN A 206 -4.59 10.46 29.30
CA ASN A 206 -5.90 9.99 29.74
C ASN A 206 -6.91 9.89 28.61
N GLN A 207 -6.46 10.02 27.36
CA GLN A 207 -7.32 10.05 26.19
C GLN A 207 -6.75 9.22 25.02
N LEU A 208 -7.63 8.45 24.39
CA LEU A 208 -7.42 7.84 23.09
C LEU A 208 -8.32 8.51 22.05
N ASN A 209 -7.75 8.88 20.93
CA ASN A 209 -8.48 9.27 19.75
C ASN A 209 -8.63 8.06 18.83
N VAL A 210 -9.83 7.87 18.30
CA VAL A 210 -10.16 6.80 17.37
C VAL A 210 -10.70 7.42 16.09
N ARG A 211 -10.21 7.00 14.94
CA ARG A 211 -10.72 7.47 13.65
C ARG A 211 -10.97 6.28 12.71
N ASN A 212 -12.16 6.26 12.14
CA ASN A 212 -12.46 5.41 11.02
C ASN A 212 -12.03 6.11 9.72
N LEU A 213 -11.05 5.55 9.03
CA LEU A 213 -10.46 6.14 7.81
C LEU A 213 -11.41 6.05 6.60
N ASN A 214 -12.35 5.11 6.63
CA ASN A 214 -13.32 4.95 5.55
C ASN A 214 -14.46 5.99 5.62
N THR A 215 -14.94 6.28 6.84
CA THR A 215 -16.06 7.22 7.05
C THR A 215 -15.60 8.62 7.46
N GLY A 216 -14.36 8.75 7.95
CA GLY A 216 -13.83 9.98 8.55
C GLY A 216 -14.35 10.25 9.97
N GLU A 217 -15.18 9.36 10.53
CA GLU A 217 -15.73 9.52 11.88
C GLU A 217 -14.63 9.43 12.93
N GLN A 218 -14.67 10.35 13.89
CA GLN A 218 -13.74 10.40 15.01
C GLN A 218 -14.45 10.30 16.34
N THR A 219 -13.93 9.47 17.23
CA THR A 219 -14.42 9.25 18.59
C THR A 219 -13.29 9.36 19.59
N VAL A 220 -13.62 9.70 20.83
CA VAL A 220 -12.65 9.85 21.91
C VAL A 220 -13.03 8.93 23.06
N ILE A 221 -12.07 8.13 23.54
CA ILE A 221 -12.18 7.31 24.74
C ILE A 221 -11.37 8.01 25.85
N ARG A 222 -11.96 8.19 27.03
CA ARG A 222 -11.27 8.81 28.17
C ARG A 222 -11.24 7.89 29.37
N ALA A 223 -10.11 7.86 30.06
CA ALA A 223 -9.96 7.30 31.38
C ALA A 223 -10.55 8.25 32.44
N GLU A 224 -10.72 7.77 33.65
CA GLU A 224 -11.14 8.59 34.79
C GLU A 224 -10.01 9.57 35.22
N ASP A 225 -10.37 10.57 36.02
CA ASP A 225 -9.41 11.56 36.49
C ASP A 225 -8.28 10.89 37.31
N GLY A 226 -7.05 11.09 36.85
CA GLY A 226 -5.85 10.54 37.49
C GLY A 226 -5.42 9.19 36.93
N GLU A 227 -6.14 8.61 36.01
CA GLU A 227 -5.78 7.39 35.31
C GLU A 227 -5.14 7.69 33.95
N ALA A 228 -4.25 6.80 33.51
CA ALA A 228 -3.69 6.79 32.18
C ALA A 228 -4.36 5.70 31.33
N ILE A 229 -4.51 5.94 30.02
CA ILE A 229 -5.08 4.99 29.08
C ILE A 229 -4.13 4.75 27.91
N ARG A 230 -3.95 3.49 27.51
CA ARG A 230 -3.05 3.10 26.44
C ARG A 230 -3.71 2.13 25.46
N PRO A 231 -3.59 2.31 24.13
CA PRO A 231 -4.06 1.33 23.16
C PRO A 231 -3.13 0.12 23.18
N LEU A 232 -3.69 -1.09 23.16
CA LEU A 232 -2.96 -2.35 23.18
C LEU A 232 -3.09 -3.11 21.87
N GLY A 233 -4.11 -2.80 21.06
CA GLY A 233 -4.37 -3.44 19.77
C GLY A 233 -5.84 -3.53 19.45
N PHE A 234 -6.17 -4.42 18.52
CA PHE A 234 -7.53 -4.70 18.06
C PHE A 234 -7.86 -6.18 18.16
N MET A 235 -9.14 -6.48 18.29
CA MET A 235 -9.72 -7.80 18.08
C MET A 235 -10.87 -7.63 17.07
N GLY A 236 -10.58 -7.86 15.79
CA GLY A 236 -11.46 -7.43 14.71
C GLY A 236 -11.53 -5.90 14.64
N GLU A 237 -12.71 -5.33 14.84
CA GLU A 237 -12.94 -3.88 14.91
C GLU A 237 -12.96 -3.33 16.34
N ASP A 238 -12.94 -4.20 17.34
CA ASP A 238 -12.97 -3.82 18.75
C ASP A 238 -11.58 -3.39 19.23
N ILE A 239 -11.50 -2.21 19.86
CA ILE A 239 -10.26 -1.66 20.42
C ILE A 239 -9.99 -2.28 21.77
N ILE A 240 -8.81 -2.83 21.95
CA ILE A 240 -8.29 -3.30 23.24
C ILE A 240 -7.38 -2.22 23.81
N TYR A 241 -7.67 -1.78 25.03
CA TYR A 241 -6.85 -0.79 25.74
C TYR A 241 -6.69 -1.14 27.22
N GLY A 242 -5.62 -0.63 27.81
CA GLY A 242 -5.36 -0.74 29.26
C GLY A 242 -5.58 0.60 29.93
N VAL A 243 -6.03 0.55 31.20
CA VAL A 243 -6.16 1.71 32.11
C VAL A 243 -5.32 1.44 33.36
N ALA A 244 -4.54 2.41 33.82
CA ALA A 244 -3.64 2.30 34.96
C ALA A 244 -3.64 3.55 35.84
#